data_7c3ad07d8d00af4920af607dcc150eab
#
_entry.id   7c3ad07d8d00af4920af607dcc150eab
#
_cell.length_a   1.000
_cell.length_b   1.000
_cell.length_c   1.000
_cell.angle_alpha   90.00
_cell.angle_beta   90.00
_cell.angle_gamma   90.00
#
_symmetry.space_group_name_H-M   'P 1'
#
loop_
_entity.id
_entity.type
_entity.pdbx_description
1 polymer ?
#
loop_
_entity_poly.entity_id
_entity_poly.type
_entity_poly.pdbx_seq_one_letter_code
_entity_poly.pdbx_strand_id
1 'polypeptide(L)'
;MEDVRDVIIVGGGPAGYTAALYTARANLHPLVIEGFNWGGQLMITSDVENYPGYADGVMGPTMMADFRRQAERFGAEFVTDDVTRVDFSERPFRVYVGDTEHRADSVIVATGASARQLGLPSEQTLQGRGVSYCATCDGAFFRDKVVVVVGGGDSAMEEATFLTRFARKVVIVHRRDEFRASPIMVDRARSNEKVEFILNAEVDEVLDEGNGHVSGLRLRDTATGESTEIEADGLFVAVGHDPNTELFLDWLDHDEAGYLVTEPRSTYTNIPGVFAAGDVQDHTYRQAVTAAGSGTMAALDAQRWLEEQRHQPEVAAVPA
;
A
#
# COMPACT_ATOMS: atom_id res chain seq x y z
N MET A 1 36.29 7.04 -3.77
CA MET A 1 35.27 6.63 -4.76
C MET A 1 34.04 6.33 -3.95
N GLU A 2 32.96 7.07 -4.19
CA GLU A 2 31.69 6.75 -3.57
C GLU A 2 31.31 5.32 -3.95
N ASP A 3 30.83 4.56 -2.97
CA ASP A 3 30.56 3.13 -3.11
C ASP A 3 29.29 2.97 -3.94
N VAL A 4 29.40 2.48 -5.18
CA VAL A 4 28.25 2.18 -6.03
C VAL A 4 27.65 0.86 -5.56
N ARG A 5 26.39 0.87 -5.17
CA ARG A 5 25.67 -0.31 -4.74
C ARG A 5 25.20 -1.14 -5.93
N ASP A 6 25.11 -2.43 -5.77
CA ASP A 6 24.43 -3.27 -6.76
C ASP A 6 22.96 -2.90 -6.88
N VAL A 7 22.28 -2.70 -5.72
CA VAL A 7 20.84 -2.42 -5.62
C VAL A 7 20.57 -1.38 -4.56
N ILE A 8 19.77 -0.37 -4.90
CA ILE A 8 19.06 0.47 -3.93
C ILE A 8 17.58 0.10 -3.95
N ILE A 9 16.99 -0.07 -2.77
CA ILE A 9 15.56 -0.33 -2.60
C ILE A 9 14.95 0.89 -1.95
N VAL A 10 13.93 1.49 -2.58
CA VAL A 10 13.21 2.64 -2.06
C VAL A 10 11.88 2.19 -1.49
N GLY A 11 11.75 2.26 -0.16
CA GLY A 11 10.57 1.86 0.59
C GLY A 11 10.81 0.69 1.53
N GLY A 12 10.26 0.80 2.75
CA GLY A 12 10.42 -0.13 3.87
C GLY A 12 9.17 -0.96 4.20
N GLY A 13 8.28 -1.17 3.21
CA GLY A 13 7.11 -2.04 3.38
C GLY A 13 7.43 -3.53 3.12
N PRO A 14 6.39 -4.42 3.12
CA PRO A 14 6.58 -5.85 2.87
C PRO A 14 7.30 -6.16 1.56
N ALA A 15 7.05 -5.39 0.48
CA ALA A 15 7.74 -5.55 -0.79
C ALA A 15 9.22 -5.20 -0.66
N GLY A 16 9.55 -4.04 -0.07
CA GLY A 16 10.91 -3.56 0.07
C GLY A 16 11.78 -4.47 0.95
N TYR A 17 11.28 -4.86 2.12
CA TYR A 17 12.04 -5.75 3.00
C TYR A 17 12.19 -7.17 2.44
N THR A 18 11.18 -7.65 1.69
CA THR A 18 11.33 -8.94 1.00
C THR A 18 12.33 -8.85 -0.13
N ALA A 19 12.31 -7.77 -0.92
CA ALA A 19 13.33 -7.53 -1.94
C ALA A 19 14.73 -7.45 -1.32
N ALA A 20 14.87 -6.73 -0.19
CA ALA A 20 16.13 -6.63 0.55
C ALA A 20 16.65 -7.99 1.03
N LEU A 21 15.77 -8.82 1.57
CA LEU A 21 16.12 -10.18 1.99
C LEU A 21 16.68 -11.00 0.84
N TYR A 22 16.00 -11.01 -0.31
CA TYR A 22 16.40 -11.84 -1.46
C TYR A 22 17.68 -11.31 -2.12
N THR A 23 17.82 -10.01 -2.31
CA THR A 23 19.04 -9.39 -2.88
C THR A 23 20.23 -9.56 -1.94
N ALA A 24 20.07 -9.41 -0.62
CA ALA A 24 21.12 -9.66 0.35
C ALA A 24 21.58 -11.13 0.33
N ARG A 25 20.65 -12.07 0.23
CA ARG A 25 20.97 -13.52 0.09
C ARG A 25 21.67 -13.86 -1.22
N ALA A 26 21.49 -13.04 -2.25
CA ALA A 26 22.22 -13.14 -3.52
C ALA A 26 23.59 -12.40 -3.51
N ASN A 27 24.05 -11.91 -2.35
CA ASN A 27 25.26 -11.11 -2.16
C ASN A 27 25.31 -9.82 -3.02
N LEU A 28 24.16 -9.17 -3.21
CA LEU A 28 24.04 -7.91 -3.93
C LEU A 28 24.12 -6.67 -3.03
N HIS A 29 24.44 -6.84 -1.75
CA HIS A 29 24.66 -5.76 -0.77
C HIS A 29 23.65 -4.60 -0.87
N PRO A 30 22.33 -4.86 -0.74
CA PRO A 30 21.32 -3.84 -0.94
C PRO A 30 21.38 -2.75 0.12
N LEU A 31 21.16 -1.50 -0.32
CA LEU A 31 20.83 -0.39 0.54
C LEU A 31 19.32 -0.14 0.47
N VAL A 32 18.65 -0.22 1.59
CA VAL A 32 17.22 0.09 1.72
C VAL A 32 17.07 1.50 2.27
N ILE A 33 16.48 2.39 1.50
CA ILE A 33 16.06 3.70 1.99
C ILE A 33 14.58 3.56 2.36
N GLU A 34 14.33 3.32 3.66
CA GLU A 34 13.06 2.84 4.16
C GLU A 34 12.03 3.93 4.48
N GLY A 35 12.49 5.20 4.51
CA GLY A 35 11.67 6.34 4.90
C GLY A 35 11.43 6.44 6.40
N PHE A 36 10.94 7.60 6.87
CA PHE A 36 10.53 7.78 8.27
C PHE A 36 9.34 6.89 8.65
N ASN A 37 8.47 6.60 7.67
CA ASN A 37 7.30 5.73 7.84
C ASN A 37 7.62 4.27 7.45
N TRP A 38 8.79 3.77 7.91
CA TRP A 38 9.19 2.37 7.65
C TRP A 38 8.13 1.37 8.12
N GLY A 39 8.06 0.21 7.48
CA GLY A 39 7.03 -0.79 7.73
C GLY A 39 5.69 -0.51 7.02
N GLY A 40 5.47 0.72 6.54
CA GLY A 40 4.31 1.12 5.75
C GLY A 40 2.98 0.93 6.50
N GLN A 41 1.92 0.57 5.78
CA GLN A 41 0.56 0.43 6.33
C GLN A 41 0.45 -0.57 7.49
N LEU A 42 1.35 -1.54 7.58
CA LEU A 42 1.35 -2.52 8.67
C LEU A 42 1.79 -1.93 10.02
N MET A 43 2.49 -0.80 10.03
CA MET A 43 2.85 -0.14 11.30
C MET A 43 1.65 0.44 12.05
N ILE A 44 0.58 0.70 11.34
CA ILE A 44 -0.69 1.23 11.87
C ILE A 44 -1.79 0.17 11.91
N THR A 45 -1.45 -1.09 11.59
CA THR A 45 -2.36 -2.24 11.65
C THR A 45 -2.14 -2.98 12.98
N SER A 46 -3.21 -3.29 13.69
CA SER A 46 -3.14 -4.07 14.93
C SER A 46 -2.80 -5.54 14.63
N ASP A 47 -3.79 -6.39 14.51
CA ASP A 47 -3.61 -7.81 14.27
C ASP A 47 -3.62 -8.12 12.78
N VAL A 48 -2.59 -8.84 12.30
CA VAL A 48 -2.48 -9.38 10.96
C VAL A 48 -2.72 -10.88 11.03
N GLU A 49 -3.90 -11.32 10.63
CA GLU A 49 -4.30 -12.74 10.67
C GLU A 49 -4.22 -13.41 9.29
N ASN A 50 -4.01 -12.63 8.23
CA ASN A 50 -4.06 -13.09 6.85
C ASN A 50 -2.68 -13.23 6.17
N TYR A 51 -1.59 -13.16 6.94
CA TYR A 51 -0.25 -13.44 6.42
C TYR A 51 0.17 -14.87 6.75
N PRO A 52 0.37 -15.76 5.76
CA PRO A 52 0.76 -17.15 6.01
C PRO A 52 2.08 -17.25 6.76
N GLY A 53 2.11 -18.08 7.80
CA GLY A 53 3.28 -18.28 8.66
C GLY A 53 3.06 -17.83 10.11
N TYR A 54 2.02 -17.04 10.36
CA TYR A 54 1.61 -16.61 11.70
C TYR A 54 0.26 -17.24 12.05
N ALA A 55 0.29 -18.45 12.61
CA ALA A 55 -0.93 -19.25 12.86
C ALA A 55 -1.91 -18.58 13.84
N ASP A 56 -1.38 -17.84 14.79
CA ASP A 56 -2.14 -17.14 15.83
C ASP A 56 -2.27 -15.63 15.58
N GLY A 57 -1.98 -15.18 14.33
CA GLY A 57 -1.86 -13.77 14.01
C GLY A 57 -0.56 -13.15 14.51
N VAL A 58 -0.32 -11.91 14.15
CA VAL A 58 0.83 -11.12 14.60
C VAL A 58 0.51 -9.63 14.55
N MET A 59 1.01 -8.85 15.48
CA MET A 59 0.93 -7.39 15.41
C MET A 59 1.71 -6.89 14.18
N GLY A 60 1.10 -6.02 13.39
CA GLY A 60 1.71 -5.47 12.18
C GLY A 60 3.12 -4.92 12.41
N PRO A 61 3.35 -4.05 13.44
CA PRO A 61 4.69 -3.55 13.77
C PRO A 61 5.70 -4.65 14.09
N THR A 62 5.27 -5.72 14.80
CA THR A 62 6.14 -6.86 15.11
C THR A 62 6.54 -7.61 13.85
N MET A 63 5.59 -7.86 12.95
CA MET A 63 5.85 -8.51 11.68
C MET A 63 6.85 -7.71 10.83
N MET A 64 6.69 -6.39 10.75
CA MET A 64 7.59 -5.55 9.96
C MET A 64 8.99 -5.46 10.57
N ALA A 65 9.10 -5.43 11.90
CA ALA A 65 10.39 -5.51 12.59
C ALA A 65 11.10 -6.86 12.33
N ASP A 66 10.34 -7.96 12.24
CA ASP A 66 10.88 -9.28 11.90
C ASP A 66 11.39 -9.32 10.45
N PHE A 67 10.66 -8.76 9.49
CA PHE A 67 11.08 -8.69 8.09
C PHE A 67 12.38 -7.89 7.94
N ARG A 68 12.43 -6.71 8.55
CA ARG A 68 13.62 -5.86 8.58
C ARG A 68 14.83 -6.60 9.16
N ARG A 69 14.67 -7.17 10.36
CA ARG A 69 15.73 -7.93 11.05
C ARG A 69 16.18 -9.15 10.25
N GLN A 70 15.26 -9.80 9.53
CA GLN A 70 15.61 -10.93 8.67
C GLN A 70 16.50 -10.48 7.50
N ALA A 71 16.19 -9.38 6.84
CA ALA A 71 17.02 -8.84 5.76
C ALA A 71 18.39 -8.34 6.28
N GLU A 72 18.41 -7.65 7.43
CA GLU A 72 19.63 -7.17 8.08
C GLU A 72 20.59 -8.33 8.44
N ARG A 73 20.05 -9.45 8.90
CA ARG A 73 20.86 -10.65 9.21
C ARG A 73 21.65 -11.17 8.00
N PHE A 74 21.21 -10.91 6.78
CA PHE A 74 21.88 -11.31 5.54
C PHE A 74 22.72 -10.17 4.92
N GLY A 75 22.82 -9.02 5.59
CA GLY A 75 23.71 -7.93 5.18
C GLY A 75 23.02 -6.81 4.39
N ALA A 76 21.69 -6.72 4.42
CA ALA A 76 21.01 -5.52 3.96
C ALA A 76 21.32 -4.34 4.89
N GLU A 77 21.63 -3.18 4.32
CA GLU A 77 21.85 -1.93 5.04
C GLU A 77 20.62 -1.04 4.93
N PHE A 78 20.39 -0.18 5.94
CA PHE A 78 19.18 0.63 6.04
C PHE A 78 19.50 2.10 6.30
N VAL A 79 18.75 2.98 5.62
CA VAL A 79 18.69 4.41 5.87
C VAL A 79 17.25 4.76 6.22
N THR A 80 17.03 5.19 7.48
CA THR A 80 15.71 5.57 7.99
C THR A 80 15.52 7.08 7.76
N ASP A 81 15.35 7.44 6.50
CA ASP A 81 15.10 8.81 6.05
C ASP A 81 14.40 8.76 4.69
N ASP A 82 13.76 9.85 4.28
CA ASP A 82 12.98 9.91 3.05
C ASP A 82 13.83 10.20 1.81
N VAL A 83 13.59 9.48 0.72
CA VAL A 83 14.11 9.86 -0.60
C VAL A 83 13.47 11.18 -1.02
N THR A 84 14.32 12.15 -1.38
CA THR A 84 13.86 13.48 -1.78
C THR A 84 13.89 13.70 -3.29
N ARG A 85 14.70 12.93 -4.02
CA ARG A 85 14.84 13.02 -5.48
C ARG A 85 15.51 11.75 -6.03
N VAL A 86 15.21 11.45 -7.28
CA VAL A 86 15.89 10.41 -8.06
C VAL A 86 16.40 10.97 -9.39
N ASP A 87 17.42 10.35 -9.96
CA ASP A 87 17.92 10.64 -11.29
C ASP A 87 18.27 9.31 -11.99
N PHE A 88 17.46 8.95 -12.96
CA PHE A 88 17.58 7.72 -13.75
C PHE A 88 18.08 7.97 -15.18
N SER A 89 18.66 9.16 -15.45
CA SER A 89 19.12 9.53 -16.79
C SER A 89 20.31 8.71 -17.27
N GLU A 90 21.16 8.27 -16.35
CA GLU A 90 22.37 7.47 -16.64
C GLU A 90 22.72 6.53 -15.48
N ARG A 91 23.45 5.48 -15.74
CA ARG A 91 23.98 4.56 -14.73
C ARG A 91 25.41 4.92 -14.34
N PRO A 92 25.78 4.72 -13.05
CA PRO A 92 24.94 4.27 -11.94
C PRO A 92 23.85 5.29 -11.63
N PHE A 93 22.61 4.79 -11.35
CA PHE A 93 21.47 5.60 -10.97
C PHE A 93 21.74 6.33 -9.65
N ARG A 94 21.12 7.51 -9.47
CA ARG A 94 21.30 8.33 -8.28
C ARG A 94 19.97 8.45 -7.51
N VAL A 95 20.06 8.21 -6.21
CA VAL A 95 18.95 8.36 -5.26
C VAL A 95 19.42 9.30 -4.16
N TYR A 96 18.64 10.32 -3.85
CA TYR A 96 19.03 11.37 -2.92
C TYR A 96 18.19 11.32 -1.63
N VAL A 97 18.89 11.46 -0.51
CA VAL A 97 18.31 11.67 0.82
C VAL A 97 18.79 13.03 1.30
N GLY A 98 17.93 14.03 1.23
CA GLY A 98 18.35 15.42 1.36
C GLY A 98 19.45 15.77 0.36
N ASP A 99 20.61 16.19 0.87
CA ASP A 99 21.79 16.51 0.05
C ASP A 99 22.73 15.30 -0.17
N THR A 100 22.45 14.15 0.45
CA THR A 100 23.29 12.95 0.32
C THR A 100 22.90 12.17 -0.92
N GLU A 101 23.87 11.95 -1.81
CA GLU A 101 23.73 11.12 -3.00
C GLU A 101 24.09 9.66 -2.69
N HIS A 102 23.23 8.73 -3.08
CA HIS A 102 23.49 7.30 -3.10
C HIS A 102 23.43 6.81 -4.55
N ARG A 103 24.34 5.94 -4.94
CA ARG A 103 24.48 5.45 -6.32
C ARG A 103 24.30 3.95 -6.40
N ALA A 104 23.59 3.48 -7.42
CA ALA A 104 23.39 2.05 -7.65
C ALA A 104 23.32 1.70 -9.13
N ASP A 105 23.70 0.46 -9.45
CA ASP A 105 23.54 -0.10 -10.78
C ASP A 105 22.08 -0.44 -11.08
N SER A 106 21.29 -0.79 -10.05
CA SER A 106 19.85 -1.03 -10.17
C SER A 106 19.06 -0.43 -9.01
N VAL A 107 17.76 -0.16 -9.25
CA VAL A 107 16.83 0.40 -8.25
C VAL A 107 15.54 -0.40 -8.23
N ILE A 108 15.03 -0.73 -7.02
CA ILE A 108 13.71 -1.30 -6.82
C ILE A 108 12.83 -0.27 -6.12
N VAL A 109 11.76 0.16 -6.79
CA VAL A 109 10.75 1.06 -6.23
C VAL A 109 9.69 0.23 -5.51
N ALA A 110 9.58 0.39 -4.19
CA ALA A 110 8.69 -0.35 -3.30
C ALA A 110 7.97 0.56 -2.29
N THR A 111 7.62 1.78 -2.74
CA THR A 111 7.07 2.84 -1.90
C THR A 111 5.60 2.64 -1.51
N GLY A 112 4.92 1.66 -2.12
CA GLY A 112 3.56 1.29 -1.79
C GLY A 112 2.50 2.31 -2.21
N ALA A 113 1.35 2.26 -1.55
CA ALA A 113 0.23 3.18 -1.74
C ALA A 113 -0.38 3.55 -0.38
N SER A 114 -0.94 4.75 -0.31
CA SER A 114 -1.60 5.27 0.89
C SER A 114 -3.11 5.26 0.72
N ALA A 115 -3.84 4.75 1.72
CA ALA A 115 -5.29 4.87 1.74
C ALA A 115 -5.70 6.33 1.89
N ARG A 116 -6.65 6.77 1.07
CA ARG A 116 -7.28 8.09 1.22
C ARG A 116 -8.08 8.12 2.51
N GLN A 117 -7.89 9.18 3.27
CA GLN A 117 -8.60 9.42 4.52
C GLN A 117 -9.75 10.41 4.31
N LEU A 118 -10.70 10.41 5.24
CA LEU A 118 -11.73 11.45 5.31
C LEU A 118 -11.16 12.77 5.84
N GLY A 119 -10.02 12.69 6.54
CA GLY A 119 -9.31 13.83 7.11
C GLY A 119 -9.88 14.30 8.46
N LEU A 120 -10.59 13.42 9.16
CA LEU A 120 -11.19 13.71 10.46
C LEU A 120 -10.23 13.37 11.60
N PRO A 121 -10.06 14.24 12.62
CA PRO A 121 -9.25 13.92 13.80
C PRO A 121 -9.73 12.65 14.53
N SER A 122 -11.05 12.42 14.58
CA SER A 122 -11.66 11.23 15.18
C SER A 122 -11.36 9.95 14.39
N GLU A 123 -11.30 10.04 13.06
CA GLU A 123 -10.86 8.93 12.18
C GLU A 123 -9.45 8.47 12.55
N GLN A 124 -8.51 9.43 12.64
CA GLN A 124 -7.12 9.13 12.98
C GLN A 124 -6.97 8.54 14.39
N THR A 125 -7.73 9.06 15.35
CA THR A 125 -7.68 8.59 16.75
C THR A 125 -8.17 7.16 16.89
N LEU A 126 -9.18 6.77 16.09
CA LEU A 126 -9.83 5.46 16.16
C LEU A 126 -9.34 4.47 15.08
N GLN A 127 -8.30 4.82 14.33
CA GLN A 127 -7.66 3.92 13.38
C GLN A 127 -7.14 2.65 14.09
N GLY A 128 -7.50 1.46 13.57
CA GLY A 128 -7.24 0.17 14.20
C GLY A 128 -8.08 -0.11 15.46
N ARG A 129 -9.00 0.81 15.81
CA ARG A 129 -9.92 0.69 16.94
C ARG A 129 -11.38 0.79 16.48
N GLY A 130 -11.66 0.23 15.32
CA GLY A 130 -12.95 0.27 14.65
C GLY A 130 -12.96 1.05 13.35
N VAL A 131 -11.96 1.90 13.07
CA VAL A 131 -11.74 2.49 11.75
C VAL A 131 -10.73 1.66 10.97
N SER A 132 -11.10 1.26 9.76
CA SER A 132 -10.30 0.42 8.84
C SER A 132 -10.34 0.97 7.40
N TYR A 133 -9.31 0.64 6.63
CA TYR A 133 -9.20 0.94 5.19
C TYR A 133 -9.15 -0.33 4.33
N CYS A 134 -9.38 -1.51 4.93
CA CYS A 134 -9.28 -2.79 4.24
C CYS A 134 -10.32 -3.80 4.77
N ALA A 135 -11.41 -3.99 4.05
CA ALA A 135 -12.43 -4.95 4.43
C ALA A 135 -11.93 -6.40 4.46
N THR A 136 -11.04 -6.78 3.53
CA THR A 136 -10.48 -8.13 3.48
C THR A 136 -9.50 -8.41 4.61
N CYS A 137 -8.90 -7.37 5.18
CA CYS A 137 -8.00 -7.48 6.33
C CYS A 137 -8.79 -7.65 7.63
N ASP A 138 -9.75 -6.74 7.86
CA ASP A 138 -10.33 -6.53 9.19
C ASP A 138 -11.78 -7.01 9.32
N GLY A 139 -12.42 -7.40 8.22
CA GLY A 139 -13.85 -7.77 8.21
C GLY A 139 -14.21 -8.88 9.21
N ALA A 140 -13.30 -9.82 9.45
CA ALA A 140 -13.51 -10.92 10.38
C ALA A 140 -13.72 -10.48 11.85
N PHE A 141 -13.15 -9.32 12.25
CA PHE A 141 -13.31 -8.75 13.60
C PHE A 141 -14.69 -8.15 13.86
N PHE A 142 -15.50 -8.00 12.81
CA PHE A 142 -16.83 -7.38 12.88
C PHE A 142 -17.99 -8.39 12.75
N ARG A 143 -17.79 -9.63 13.26
CA ARG A 143 -18.86 -10.64 13.28
C ARG A 143 -20.05 -10.17 14.12
N ASP A 144 -21.25 -10.30 13.52
CA ASP A 144 -22.53 -9.93 14.11
C ASP A 144 -22.67 -8.45 14.53
N LYS A 145 -21.80 -7.59 13.99
CA LYS A 145 -21.73 -6.14 14.23
C LYS A 145 -22.40 -5.33 13.12
N VAL A 146 -22.62 -4.05 13.40
CA VAL A 146 -23.05 -3.06 12.41
C VAL A 146 -21.81 -2.32 11.93
N VAL A 147 -21.57 -2.33 10.62
CA VAL A 147 -20.45 -1.61 10.02
C VAL A 147 -20.91 -0.61 8.98
N VAL A 148 -20.18 0.48 8.86
CA VAL A 148 -20.42 1.51 7.86
C VAL A 148 -19.27 1.48 6.85
N VAL A 149 -19.61 1.56 5.56
CA VAL A 149 -18.65 1.71 4.46
C VAL A 149 -18.86 3.09 3.84
N VAL A 150 -17.83 3.91 3.85
CA VAL A 150 -17.88 5.22 3.19
C VAL A 150 -17.24 5.13 1.83
N GLY A 151 -18.01 5.44 0.79
CA GLY A 151 -17.51 5.43 -0.58
C GLY A 151 -18.64 5.37 -1.61
N GLY A 152 -18.28 5.42 -2.89
CA GLY A 152 -19.28 5.38 -3.98
C GLY A 152 -18.72 4.84 -5.29
N GLY A 153 -17.53 4.21 -5.26
CA GLY A 153 -16.92 3.49 -6.38
C GLY A 153 -17.10 1.98 -6.25
N ASP A 154 -16.59 1.24 -7.23
CA ASP A 154 -16.66 -0.22 -7.26
C ASP A 154 -16.05 -0.86 -6.00
N SER A 155 -14.92 -0.34 -5.51
CA SER A 155 -14.27 -0.82 -4.27
C SER A 155 -15.23 -0.73 -3.06
N ALA A 156 -15.98 0.36 -2.91
CA ALA A 156 -16.91 0.50 -1.80
C ALA A 156 -18.05 -0.53 -1.87
N MET A 157 -18.57 -0.82 -3.08
CA MET A 157 -19.60 -1.84 -3.29
C MET A 157 -19.07 -3.25 -3.03
N GLU A 158 -17.84 -3.52 -3.48
CA GLU A 158 -17.16 -4.80 -3.25
C GLU A 158 -16.89 -5.04 -1.79
N GLU A 159 -16.29 -4.07 -1.09
CA GLU A 159 -15.99 -4.15 0.33
C GLU A 159 -17.26 -4.30 1.18
N ALA A 160 -18.31 -3.50 0.88
CA ALA A 160 -19.58 -3.64 1.56
C ALA A 160 -20.19 -5.04 1.37
N THR A 161 -20.17 -5.55 0.13
CA THR A 161 -20.67 -6.90 -0.16
C THR A 161 -19.83 -7.98 0.55
N PHE A 162 -18.52 -7.80 0.61
CA PHE A 162 -17.62 -8.71 1.33
C PHE A 162 -17.95 -8.74 2.84
N LEU A 163 -18.13 -7.58 3.46
CA LEU A 163 -18.40 -7.43 4.88
C LEU A 163 -19.71 -8.09 5.30
N THR A 164 -20.71 -8.26 4.40
CA THR A 164 -21.95 -8.97 4.73
C THR A 164 -21.74 -10.44 5.10
N ARG A 165 -20.58 -11.01 4.82
CA ARG A 165 -20.20 -12.37 5.24
C ARG A 165 -20.00 -12.48 6.75
N PHE A 166 -19.69 -11.38 7.41
CA PHE A 166 -19.38 -11.30 8.83
C PHE A 166 -20.41 -10.46 9.58
N ALA A 167 -20.60 -9.23 9.13
CA ALA A 167 -21.48 -8.27 9.77
C ALA A 167 -22.96 -8.70 9.73
N ARG A 168 -23.71 -8.29 10.75
CA ARG A 168 -25.18 -8.42 10.73
C ARG A 168 -25.83 -7.39 9.82
N LYS A 169 -25.20 -6.21 9.67
CA LYS A 169 -25.67 -5.09 8.85
C LYS A 169 -24.48 -4.30 8.33
N VAL A 170 -24.58 -3.88 7.07
CA VAL A 170 -23.62 -2.98 6.42
C VAL A 170 -24.36 -1.75 5.91
N VAL A 171 -23.90 -0.56 6.26
CA VAL A 171 -24.50 0.70 5.80
C VAL A 171 -23.49 1.39 4.87
N ILE A 172 -23.87 1.60 3.61
CA ILE A 172 -23.06 2.38 2.68
C ILE A 172 -23.45 3.84 2.79
N VAL A 173 -22.49 4.68 3.17
CA VAL A 173 -22.65 6.15 3.22
C VAL A 173 -21.98 6.77 2.02
N HIS A 174 -22.74 7.56 1.25
CA HIS A 174 -22.22 8.25 0.08
C HIS A 174 -22.68 9.71 0.03
N ARG A 175 -21.73 10.61 -0.28
CA ARG A 175 -21.96 12.07 -0.28
C ARG A 175 -22.82 12.61 -1.42
N ARG A 176 -23.20 11.78 -2.38
CA ARG A 176 -24.02 12.14 -3.55
C ARG A 176 -25.22 11.21 -3.65
N ASP A 177 -26.15 11.51 -4.54
CA ASP A 177 -27.29 10.68 -4.91
C ASP A 177 -26.94 9.62 -5.95
N GLU A 178 -25.86 9.81 -6.72
CA GLU A 178 -25.39 8.89 -7.76
C GLU A 178 -24.02 8.31 -7.41
N PHE A 179 -23.85 7.00 -7.66
CA PHE A 179 -22.61 6.27 -7.50
C PHE A 179 -21.73 6.39 -8.75
N ARG A 180 -20.41 6.36 -8.53
CA ARG A 180 -19.44 6.16 -9.63
C ARG A 180 -19.21 4.67 -9.94
N ALA A 181 -19.67 3.80 -9.06
CA ALA A 181 -19.57 2.35 -9.23
C ALA A 181 -20.33 1.89 -10.46
N SER A 182 -19.87 0.81 -11.07
CA SER A 182 -20.54 0.15 -12.18
C SER A 182 -21.95 -0.30 -11.76
N PRO A 183 -22.97 -0.21 -12.65
CA PRO A 183 -24.35 -0.59 -12.34
C PRO A 183 -24.47 -1.99 -11.75
N ILE A 184 -23.69 -2.95 -12.25
CA ILE A 184 -23.73 -4.34 -11.78
C ILE A 184 -23.28 -4.46 -10.32
N MET A 185 -22.31 -3.65 -9.89
CA MET A 185 -21.84 -3.66 -8.50
C MET A 185 -22.84 -3.00 -7.56
N VAL A 186 -23.47 -1.92 -8.01
CA VAL A 186 -24.57 -1.26 -7.27
C VAL A 186 -25.75 -2.19 -7.10
N ASP A 187 -26.18 -2.88 -8.18
CA ASP A 187 -27.30 -3.82 -8.14
C ASP A 187 -27.01 -5.01 -7.23
N ARG A 188 -25.78 -5.51 -7.23
CA ARG A 188 -25.34 -6.57 -6.30
C ARG A 188 -25.43 -6.12 -4.86
N ALA A 189 -24.96 -4.94 -4.52
CA ALA A 189 -25.06 -4.39 -3.18
C ALA A 189 -26.51 -4.14 -2.78
N ARG A 190 -27.35 -3.59 -3.66
CA ARG A 190 -28.79 -3.35 -3.42
C ARG A 190 -29.61 -4.61 -3.23
N SER A 191 -29.24 -5.72 -3.88
CA SER A 191 -29.92 -6.99 -3.75
C SER A 191 -29.58 -7.76 -2.46
N ASN A 192 -28.62 -7.29 -1.68
CA ASN A 192 -28.22 -7.92 -0.44
C ASN A 192 -29.03 -7.36 0.74
N GLU A 193 -29.80 -8.24 1.41
CA GLU A 193 -30.69 -7.87 2.51
C GLU A 193 -29.97 -7.23 3.72
N LYS A 194 -28.66 -7.43 3.85
CA LYS A 194 -27.86 -6.85 4.92
C LYS A 194 -27.32 -5.45 4.60
N VAL A 195 -27.47 -4.98 3.35
CA VAL A 195 -26.92 -3.70 2.90
C VAL A 195 -28.00 -2.62 2.90
N GLU A 196 -27.72 -1.53 3.58
CA GLU A 196 -28.51 -0.31 3.54
C GLU A 196 -27.68 0.84 2.94
N PHE A 197 -28.38 1.86 2.43
CA PHE A 197 -27.73 3.02 1.79
C PHE A 197 -28.20 4.31 2.46
N ILE A 198 -27.25 5.17 2.78
CA ILE A 198 -27.49 6.56 3.17
C ILE A 198 -26.78 7.42 2.13
N LEU A 199 -27.57 8.09 1.30
CA LEU A 199 -27.08 8.98 0.22
C LEU A 199 -27.13 10.43 0.67
N ASN A 200 -26.43 11.29 -0.05
CA ASN A 200 -26.31 12.72 0.26
C ASN A 200 -25.83 12.97 1.70
N ALA A 201 -24.97 12.09 2.20
CA ALA A 201 -24.41 12.19 3.54
C ALA A 201 -22.91 11.98 3.55
N GLU A 202 -22.24 12.72 4.39
CA GLU A 202 -20.81 12.53 4.67
C GLU A 202 -20.59 12.36 6.17
N VAL A 203 -19.50 11.68 6.54
CA VAL A 203 -19.12 11.52 7.94
C VAL A 203 -18.50 12.82 8.43
N ASP A 204 -19.05 13.37 9.50
CA ASP A 204 -18.59 14.60 10.15
C ASP A 204 -17.71 14.27 11.37
N GLU A 205 -18.03 13.16 12.05
CA GLU A 205 -17.26 12.69 13.21
C GLU A 205 -17.44 11.17 13.39
N VAL A 206 -16.38 10.49 13.81
CA VAL A 206 -16.43 9.11 14.32
C VAL A 206 -16.57 9.18 15.83
N LEU A 207 -17.62 8.56 16.36
CA LEU A 207 -18.00 8.66 17.76
C LEU A 207 -17.36 7.53 18.58
N ASP A 208 -16.99 7.88 19.81
CA ASP A 208 -16.48 6.99 20.84
C ASP A 208 -17.17 7.33 22.16
N GLU A 209 -17.79 6.35 22.80
CA GLU A 209 -18.42 6.51 24.12
C GLU A 209 -17.41 6.53 25.29
N GLY A 210 -16.14 6.81 25.02
CA GLY A 210 -15.07 6.88 26.02
C GLY A 210 -14.40 5.54 26.30
N ASN A 211 -14.68 4.52 25.49
CA ASN A 211 -14.04 3.20 25.57
C ASN A 211 -12.88 3.00 24.59
N GLY A 212 -12.58 4.03 23.76
CA GLY A 212 -11.51 4.01 22.80
C GLY A 212 -11.78 3.18 21.53
N HIS A 213 -13.06 2.88 21.24
CA HIS A 213 -13.50 2.15 20.06
C HIS A 213 -14.69 2.86 19.40
N VAL A 214 -14.87 2.63 18.10
CA VAL A 214 -16.01 3.17 17.36
C VAL A 214 -17.32 2.68 18.00
N SER A 215 -18.23 3.61 18.31
CA SER A 215 -19.59 3.35 18.84
C SER A 215 -20.69 3.91 17.93
N GLY A 216 -20.33 4.78 16.99
CA GLY A 216 -21.27 5.39 16.06
C GLY A 216 -20.59 6.38 15.14
N LEU A 217 -21.39 7.01 14.28
CA LEU A 217 -20.95 8.07 13.39
C LEU A 217 -21.93 9.24 13.44
N ARG A 218 -21.40 10.45 13.43
CA ARG A 218 -22.19 11.65 13.10
C ARG A 218 -22.09 11.88 11.61
N LEU A 219 -23.23 11.86 10.95
CA LEU A 219 -23.38 12.14 9.53
C LEU A 219 -23.93 13.55 9.34
N ARG A 220 -23.49 14.21 8.29
CA ARG A 220 -24.03 15.49 7.85
C ARG A 220 -24.66 15.32 6.48
N ASP A 221 -25.93 15.74 6.35
CA ASP A 221 -26.59 15.79 5.05
C ASP A 221 -25.93 16.88 4.18
N THR A 222 -25.54 16.52 3.00
CA THR A 222 -24.78 17.40 2.08
C THR A 222 -25.64 18.49 1.43
N ALA A 223 -26.97 18.34 1.44
CA ALA A 223 -27.92 19.30 0.87
C ALA A 223 -28.46 20.26 1.92
N THR A 224 -28.83 19.75 3.10
CA THR A 224 -29.49 20.54 4.16
C THR A 224 -28.53 21.00 5.25
N GLY A 225 -27.39 20.31 5.42
CA GLY A 225 -26.44 20.54 6.51
C GLY A 225 -26.91 19.95 7.86
N GLU A 226 -28.04 19.26 7.90
CA GLU A 226 -28.55 18.63 9.11
C GLU A 226 -27.64 17.47 9.55
N SER A 227 -27.43 17.36 10.87
CA SER A 227 -26.62 16.29 11.46
C SER A 227 -27.51 15.18 12.03
N THR A 228 -27.12 13.94 11.78
CA THR A 228 -27.78 12.74 12.30
C THR A 228 -26.72 11.79 12.86
N GLU A 229 -27.00 11.15 13.98
CA GLU A 229 -26.13 10.11 14.52
C GLU A 229 -26.69 8.71 14.20
N ILE A 230 -25.79 7.80 13.86
CA ILE A 230 -26.10 6.40 13.62
C ILE A 230 -25.18 5.52 14.47
N GLU A 231 -25.72 4.41 14.97
CA GLU A 231 -24.94 3.38 15.66
C GLU A 231 -24.06 2.63 14.65
N ALA A 232 -22.80 2.39 15.00
CA ALA A 232 -21.86 1.59 14.23
C ALA A 232 -20.79 1.04 15.16
N ASP A 233 -20.42 -0.22 14.96
CA ASP A 233 -19.29 -0.86 15.63
C ASP A 233 -17.99 -0.69 14.86
N GLY A 234 -18.07 -0.24 13.59
CA GLY A 234 -16.89 -0.01 12.74
C GLY A 234 -17.19 0.84 11.52
N LEU A 235 -16.11 1.52 11.06
CA LEU A 235 -16.08 2.35 9.87
C LEU A 235 -15.02 1.81 8.90
N PHE A 236 -15.42 1.51 7.67
CA PHE A 236 -14.53 1.18 6.56
C PHE A 236 -14.49 2.33 5.57
N VAL A 237 -13.31 2.90 5.38
CA VAL A 237 -13.12 4.06 4.49
C VAL A 237 -12.66 3.55 3.13
N ALA A 238 -13.61 3.47 2.18
CA ALA A 238 -13.41 2.93 0.83
C ALA A 238 -13.48 4.05 -0.24
N VAL A 239 -12.70 5.12 -0.04
CA VAL A 239 -12.66 6.29 -0.93
C VAL A 239 -11.49 6.29 -1.91
N GLY A 240 -10.70 5.22 -1.92
CA GLY A 240 -9.60 4.97 -2.83
C GLY A 240 -8.23 5.00 -2.16
N HIS A 241 -7.19 4.82 -2.99
CA HIS A 241 -5.78 4.86 -2.59
C HIS A 241 -5.04 5.77 -3.55
N ASP A 242 -3.93 6.32 -3.08
CA ASP A 242 -2.96 7.06 -3.88
C ASP A 242 -1.63 6.30 -3.84
N PRO A 243 -1.08 5.88 -5.00
CA PRO A 243 0.25 5.28 -5.04
C PRO A 243 1.30 6.34 -4.69
N ASN A 244 2.34 5.94 -3.95
CA ASN A 244 3.41 6.85 -3.54
C ASN A 244 4.46 6.94 -4.66
N THR A 245 4.12 7.63 -5.75
CA THR A 245 4.86 7.66 -7.03
C THR A 245 5.39 9.03 -7.42
N GLU A 246 5.13 10.10 -6.66
CA GLU A 246 5.40 11.48 -7.05
C GLU A 246 6.86 11.71 -7.49
N LEU A 247 7.83 11.02 -6.86
CA LEU A 247 9.25 11.11 -7.18
C LEU A 247 9.63 10.47 -8.53
N PHE A 248 8.76 9.63 -9.06
CA PHE A 248 9.06 8.75 -10.20
C PHE A 248 8.27 9.10 -11.46
N LEU A 249 7.22 9.94 -11.37
CA LEU A 249 6.29 10.22 -12.47
C LEU A 249 6.96 10.84 -13.71
N ASP A 250 8.05 11.60 -13.53
CA ASP A 250 8.82 12.17 -14.64
C ASP A 250 9.74 11.13 -15.32
N TRP A 251 9.91 9.95 -14.73
CA TRP A 251 10.85 8.92 -15.15
C TRP A 251 10.19 7.64 -15.64
N LEU A 252 9.19 7.18 -14.88
CA LEU A 252 8.59 5.87 -15.06
C LEU A 252 7.19 5.96 -15.65
N ASP A 253 6.87 5.04 -16.55
CA ASP A 253 5.53 4.92 -17.08
C ASP A 253 4.54 4.60 -15.95
N HIS A 254 3.40 5.27 -15.96
CA HIS A 254 2.34 5.13 -14.99
C HIS A 254 0.95 5.15 -15.64
N ASP A 255 -0.04 4.58 -14.97
CA ASP A 255 -1.44 4.62 -15.41
C ASP A 255 -2.11 5.97 -15.05
N GLU A 256 -3.38 6.12 -15.44
CA GLU A 256 -4.18 7.33 -15.15
C GLU A 256 -4.39 7.58 -13.65
N ALA A 257 -4.28 6.55 -12.82
CA ALA A 257 -4.37 6.63 -11.37
C ALA A 257 -3.02 6.88 -10.68
N GLY A 258 -1.92 6.90 -11.44
CA GLY A 258 -0.56 7.16 -10.97
C GLY A 258 0.20 5.90 -10.55
N TYR A 259 -0.34 4.69 -10.71
CA TYR A 259 0.38 3.46 -10.43
C TYR A 259 1.44 3.19 -11.49
N LEU A 260 2.64 2.75 -11.06
CA LEU A 260 3.73 2.43 -11.98
C LEU A 260 3.35 1.23 -12.86
N VAL A 261 3.63 1.36 -14.14
CA VAL A 261 3.41 0.28 -15.12
C VAL A 261 4.63 -0.62 -15.17
N THR A 262 4.40 -1.92 -15.06
CA THR A 262 5.43 -2.94 -15.25
C THR A 262 5.12 -3.83 -16.45
N GLU A 263 6.13 -4.48 -17.00
CA GLU A 263 5.92 -5.49 -18.02
C GLU A 263 5.03 -6.63 -17.48
N PRO A 264 4.19 -7.24 -18.32
CA PRO A 264 3.31 -8.32 -17.87
C PRO A 264 4.08 -9.49 -17.24
N ARG A 265 3.68 -9.87 -16.02
CA ARG A 265 4.26 -10.96 -15.22
C ARG A 265 5.71 -10.72 -14.79
N SER A 266 6.13 -9.51 -14.72
CA SER A 266 7.48 -9.08 -14.38
C SER A 266 7.41 -7.82 -13.53
N THR A 267 8.55 -7.38 -13.03
CA THR A 267 8.70 -6.13 -12.27
C THR A 267 9.50 -5.08 -13.03
N TYR A 268 9.86 -5.37 -14.27
CA TYR A 268 10.57 -4.44 -15.16
C TYR A 268 9.69 -3.22 -15.47
N THR A 269 10.29 -2.04 -15.36
CA THR A 269 9.68 -0.77 -15.80
C THR A 269 10.18 -0.41 -17.21
N ASN A 270 9.77 0.75 -17.71
CA ASN A 270 10.28 1.32 -18.97
C ASN A 270 11.79 1.67 -18.93
N ILE A 271 12.42 1.74 -17.74
CA ILE A 271 13.86 2.00 -17.60
C ILE A 271 14.59 0.71 -17.22
N PRO A 272 15.46 0.16 -18.09
CA PRO A 272 16.24 -1.04 -17.79
C PRO A 272 17.11 -0.86 -16.55
N GLY A 273 16.95 -1.74 -15.57
CA GLY A 273 17.63 -1.68 -14.27
C GLY A 273 16.80 -1.01 -13.16
N VAL A 274 15.61 -0.47 -13.49
CA VAL A 274 14.64 0.02 -12.52
C VAL A 274 13.44 -0.90 -12.49
N PHE A 275 13.05 -1.35 -11.30
CA PHE A 275 11.97 -2.32 -11.05
C PHE A 275 10.94 -1.71 -10.10
N ALA A 276 9.68 -2.17 -10.18
CA ALA A 276 8.62 -1.74 -9.27
C ALA A 276 7.91 -2.94 -8.64
N ALA A 277 7.65 -2.89 -7.33
CA ALA A 277 7.04 -3.97 -6.57
C ALA A 277 6.14 -3.49 -5.44
N GLY A 278 5.14 -4.28 -5.09
CA GLY A 278 4.15 -3.94 -4.07
C GLY A 278 3.06 -3.02 -4.60
N ASP A 279 2.39 -2.36 -3.69
CA ASP A 279 1.20 -1.57 -3.98
C ASP A 279 1.47 -0.33 -4.86
N VAL A 280 2.72 0.05 -5.07
CA VAL A 280 3.10 1.13 -5.99
C VAL A 280 2.75 0.80 -7.46
N GLN A 281 2.63 -0.50 -7.81
CA GLN A 281 2.23 -1.03 -9.11
C GLN A 281 0.98 -1.93 -9.04
N ASP A 282 0.63 -2.47 -7.86
CA ASP A 282 -0.54 -3.34 -7.68
C ASP A 282 -1.75 -2.54 -7.21
N HIS A 283 -2.57 -2.07 -8.15
CA HIS A 283 -3.83 -1.41 -7.85
C HIS A 283 -4.98 -2.38 -7.51
N THR A 284 -4.75 -3.71 -7.63
CA THR A 284 -5.79 -4.73 -7.55
C THR A 284 -5.88 -5.39 -6.18
N TYR A 285 -4.77 -5.96 -5.70
CA TYR A 285 -4.79 -6.83 -4.51
C TYR A 285 -4.48 -6.06 -3.22
N ARG A 286 -3.41 -5.26 -3.20
CA ARG A 286 -2.96 -4.48 -2.05
C ARG A 286 -2.95 -5.28 -0.75
N GLN A 287 -2.25 -6.42 -0.78
CA GLN A 287 -2.08 -7.31 0.36
C GLN A 287 -0.60 -7.45 0.72
N ALA A 288 -0.31 -7.60 2.01
CA ALA A 288 1.07 -7.77 2.49
C ALA A 288 1.78 -8.96 1.81
N VAL A 289 1.06 -10.07 1.61
CA VAL A 289 1.62 -11.27 0.98
C VAL A 289 1.87 -11.11 -0.52
N THR A 290 1.00 -10.39 -1.25
CA THR A 290 1.23 -10.08 -2.67
C THR A 290 2.35 -9.07 -2.84
N ALA A 291 2.44 -8.08 -1.96
CA ALA A 291 3.55 -7.13 -1.91
C ALA A 291 4.88 -7.85 -1.65
N ALA A 292 4.95 -8.75 -0.67
CA ALA A 292 6.13 -9.58 -0.43
C ALA A 292 6.47 -10.46 -1.64
N GLY A 293 5.46 -11.07 -2.27
CA GLY A 293 5.64 -11.87 -3.48
C GLY A 293 6.25 -11.08 -4.64
N SER A 294 5.71 -9.88 -4.92
CA SER A 294 6.28 -9.00 -5.96
C SER A 294 7.65 -8.45 -5.58
N GLY A 295 7.92 -8.20 -4.30
CA GLY A 295 9.27 -7.88 -3.80
C GLY A 295 10.29 -8.99 -4.09
N THR A 296 9.88 -10.27 -3.93
CA THR A 296 10.69 -11.42 -4.36
C THR A 296 10.95 -11.38 -5.87
N MET A 297 9.91 -11.13 -6.67
CA MET A 297 10.05 -11.04 -8.14
C MET A 297 11.04 -9.94 -8.53
N ALA A 298 10.92 -8.74 -7.95
CA ALA A 298 11.82 -7.62 -8.25
C ALA A 298 13.28 -7.93 -7.88
N ALA A 299 13.51 -8.59 -6.76
CA ALA A 299 14.85 -9.02 -6.38
C ALA A 299 15.47 -10.00 -7.38
N LEU A 300 14.69 -10.98 -7.84
CA LEU A 300 15.14 -11.98 -8.81
C LEU A 300 15.34 -11.36 -10.22
N ASP A 301 14.47 -10.43 -10.62
CA ASP A 301 14.61 -9.71 -11.87
C ASP A 301 15.85 -8.80 -11.84
N ALA A 302 16.08 -8.06 -10.74
CA ALA A 302 17.27 -7.24 -10.55
C ALA A 302 18.56 -8.08 -10.57
N GLN A 303 18.57 -9.23 -9.89
CA GLN A 303 19.71 -10.16 -9.88
C GLN A 303 20.06 -10.61 -11.32
N ARG A 304 19.08 -11.13 -12.06
CA ARG A 304 19.29 -11.61 -13.44
C ARG A 304 19.78 -10.49 -14.35
N TRP A 305 19.14 -9.33 -14.25
CA TRP A 305 19.54 -8.17 -15.03
C TRP A 305 20.99 -7.74 -14.74
N LEU A 306 21.41 -7.66 -13.48
CA LEU A 306 22.77 -7.34 -13.08
C LEU A 306 23.79 -8.38 -13.59
N GLU A 307 23.46 -9.67 -13.53
CA GLU A 307 24.27 -10.75 -14.06
C GLU A 307 24.46 -10.60 -15.58
N GLU A 308 23.41 -10.29 -16.31
CA GLU A 308 23.46 -10.03 -17.75
C GLU A 308 24.34 -8.83 -18.09
N GLN A 309 24.24 -7.72 -17.32
CA GLN A 309 25.10 -6.53 -17.54
C GLN A 309 26.58 -6.85 -17.31
N ARG A 310 26.90 -7.65 -16.28
CA ARG A 310 28.28 -8.06 -15.96
C ARG A 310 28.89 -9.01 -17.00
N HIS A 311 28.06 -9.75 -17.73
CA HIS A 311 28.49 -10.70 -18.75
C HIS A 311 28.44 -10.15 -20.18
N GLN A 312 27.92 -8.93 -20.40
CA GLN A 312 28.04 -8.29 -21.71
C GLN A 312 29.52 -7.96 -21.96
N PRO A 313 30.19 -8.53 -23.01
CA PRO A 313 31.54 -8.13 -23.33
C PRO A 313 31.52 -6.64 -23.68
N GLU A 314 32.48 -5.87 -23.13
CA GLU A 314 32.75 -4.54 -23.64
C GLU A 314 32.86 -4.63 -25.17
N VAL A 315 31.87 -4.08 -25.88
CA VAL A 315 31.97 -3.94 -27.32
C VAL A 315 33.10 -2.95 -27.53
N ALA A 316 34.30 -3.49 -27.75
CA ALA A 316 35.47 -2.70 -28.09
C ALA A 316 35.07 -1.81 -29.26
N ALA A 317 35.12 -0.49 -29.04
CA ALA A 317 34.94 0.49 -30.10
C ALA A 317 35.90 0.12 -31.22
N VAL A 318 35.36 -0.31 -32.38
CA VAL A 318 36.17 -0.53 -33.60
C VAL A 318 36.68 0.83 -33.99
N PRO A 319 38.01 1.05 -33.97
CA PRO A 319 38.57 2.31 -34.46
C PRO A 319 38.24 2.47 -35.95
N ALA A 320 37.71 3.63 -36.30
CA ALA A 320 37.37 4.01 -37.66
C ALA A 320 38.65 4.20 -38.55
#